data_c566371dc706ab39cde514ee434755a0
#
_entry.id   c566371dc706ab39cde514ee434755a0
#
_cell.length_a   1.000
_cell.length_b   1.000
_cell.length_c   1.000
_cell.angle_alpha   90.00
_cell.angle_beta   90.00
_cell.angle_gamma   90.00
#
_symmetry.space_group_name_H-M   'P 1'
#
loop_
_entity.id
_entity.type
_entity.pdbx_description
1 polymer ?
#
loop_
_entity_poly.entity_id
_entity_poly.type
_entity_poly.pdbx_seq_one_letter_code
_entity_poly.pdbx_strand_id
1 'polypeptide(L)'
;MRRLLYIISALLLSLPAFSQQQEQEDSLVVLMSSKSAQLVDIKGASYRKVVGPARFLHNNTYLLCDTALWNVEARYIEAWGNVSILQEETVLTSDKLTYYIDQDLAQFRGTLVQLQDKDHNTLRTNNLDYNTKDSVAVFRRGGAMRDKDGQIIESRDGTYDSKKKVFTFTDDVNMFTDSIFVKTRNLVYESDYDKATFGYATYAWQENNMLAANAGWYDRRQELFFFNRNVHVMSEDQEGWCDSLYFHRNTMDVEMLGHTQVNDTTRNVFALAGRIHYLDSISKVTLTREPAVITQTEEQDGSTDTVYLGADKLVYYTLKMCDVDSVALEDSKKRLESLQIDPVGEFRKKAAEA
;
A
#
# COMPACT_ATOMS: atom_id res chain seq x y z
N MET A 1 -34.98 33.97 -54.66
CA MET A 1 -34.87 33.26 -53.36
C MET A 1 -33.44 32.90 -52.95
N ARG A 2 -32.46 32.76 -53.84
CA ARG A 2 -31.09 32.38 -53.48
C ARG A 2 -30.20 33.49 -52.89
N ARG A 3 -30.57 34.76 -53.05
CA ARG A 3 -29.80 35.92 -52.51
C ARG A 3 -30.22 36.36 -51.11
N LEU A 4 -31.35 35.90 -50.61
CA LEU A 4 -31.84 36.22 -49.25
C LEU A 4 -31.21 35.27 -48.20
N LEU A 5 -30.79 34.08 -48.60
CA LEU A 5 -30.19 33.10 -47.69
C LEU A 5 -28.75 33.47 -47.28
N TYR A 6 -28.01 34.22 -48.10
CA TYR A 6 -26.63 34.64 -47.78
C TYR A 6 -26.56 35.83 -46.83
N ILE A 7 -27.63 36.63 -46.71
CA ILE A 7 -27.68 37.77 -45.80
C ILE A 7 -28.01 37.31 -44.38
N ILE A 8 -28.81 36.26 -44.22
CA ILE A 8 -29.12 35.69 -42.91
C ILE A 8 -27.91 34.88 -42.34
N SER A 9 -27.09 34.27 -43.22
CA SER A 9 -25.88 33.57 -42.81
C SER A 9 -24.74 34.48 -42.33
N ALA A 10 -24.69 35.75 -42.83
CA ALA A 10 -23.67 36.72 -42.43
C ALA A 10 -24.03 37.46 -41.12
N LEU A 11 -25.31 37.48 -40.71
CA LEU A 11 -25.73 38.14 -39.48
C LEU A 11 -25.57 37.23 -38.24
N LEU A 12 -25.37 35.92 -38.42
CA LEU A 12 -25.17 34.97 -37.32
C LEU A 12 -23.71 34.83 -36.88
N LEU A 13 -22.76 35.47 -37.56
CA LEU A 13 -21.30 35.39 -37.26
C LEU A 13 -20.77 36.59 -36.46
N SER A 14 -21.63 37.53 -36.04
CA SER A 14 -21.22 38.70 -35.26
C SER A 14 -21.82 38.74 -33.85
N LEU A 15 -21.93 37.57 -33.19
CA LEU A 15 -22.09 37.55 -31.74
C LEU A 15 -20.70 37.84 -31.13
N PRO A 16 -20.57 38.96 -30.36
CA PRO A 16 -19.37 39.17 -29.58
C PRO A 16 -19.23 37.95 -28.64
N ALA A 17 -18.12 37.25 -28.70
CA ALA A 17 -17.71 36.34 -27.65
C ALA A 17 -17.59 37.20 -26.38
N PHE A 18 -18.63 37.24 -25.58
CA PHE A 18 -18.49 37.62 -24.18
C PHE A 18 -17.57 36.55 -23.56
N SER A 19 -16.27 36.81 -23.55
CA SER A 19 -15.38 36.25 -22.60
C SER A 19 -15.99 36.54 -21.24
N GLN A 20 -16.64 35.56 -20.62
CA GLN A 20 -16.84 35.58 -19.20
C GLN A 20 -15.44 35.58 -18.59
N GLN A 21 -14.88 36.77 -18.37
CA GLN A 21 -13.93 36.99 -17.30
C GLN A 21 -14.69 36.53 -16.05
N GLN A 22 -14.38 35.32 -15.59
CA GLN A 22 -14.69 34.89 -14.24
C GLN A 22 -13.98 35.92 -13.36
N GLU A 23 -14.68 36.95 -12.91
CA GLU A 23 -14.24 37.79 -11.80
C GLU A 23 -13.91 36.80 -10.68
N GLN A 24 -12.63 36.68 -10.40
CA GLN A 24 -12.15 36.00 -9.23
C GLN A 24 -12.72 36.85 -8.07
N GLU A 25 -13.81 36.38 -7.46
CA GLU A 25 -14.36 37.01 -6.26
C GLU A 25 -13.20 37.14 -5.29
N ASP A 26 -12.83 38.39 -4.97
CA ASP A 26 -11.74 38.70 -4.05
C ASP A 26 -12.16 38.18 -2.67
N SER A 27 -11.74 36.96 -2.38
CA SER A 27 -12.11 36.29 -1.15
C SER A 27 -11.48 37.01 0.04
N LEU A 28 -12.32 37.55 0.91
CA LEU A 28 -11.91 38.37 2.05
C LEU A 28 -11.61 37.49 3.26
N VAL A 29 -10.47 37.75 3.87
CA VAL A 29 -10.18 37.23 5.20
C VAL A 29 -10.90 38.07 6.24
N VAL A 30 -11.63 37.44 7.14
CA VAL A 30 -12.35 38.05 8.23
C VAL A 30 -11.74 37.67 9.56
N LEU A 31 -11.34 38.69 10.36
CA LEU A 31 -10.98 38.46 11.77
C LEU A 31 -12.24 38.28 12.59
N MET A 32 -12.55 37.07 12.99
CA MET A 32 -13.76 36.71 13.73
C MET A 32 -13.68 37.10 15.22
N SER A 33 -12.50 36.85 15.81
CA SER A 33 -12.27 37.16 17.23
C SER A 33 -10.78 37.33 17.52
N SER A 34 -10.48 38.17 18.49
CA SER A 34 -9.14 38.35 19.05
C SER A 34 -9.24 39.04 20.42
N LYS A 35 -8.19 38.97 21.21
CA LYS A 35 -8.07 39.73 22.46
C LYS A 35 -7.72 41.19 22.19
N SER A 36 -6.84 41.44 21.22
CA SER A 36 -6.50 42.78 20.75
C SER A 36 -6.01 42.74 19.31
N ALA A 37 -6.18 43.86 18.61
CA ALA A 37 -5.61 44.10 17.29
C ALA A 37 -5.02 45.49 17.24
N GLN A 38 -3.80 45.63 16.72
CA GLN A 38 -3.04 46.90 16.67
C GLN A 38 -2.39 47.06 15.30
N LEU A 39 -2.31 48.29 14.80
CA LEU A 39 -1.52 48.61 13.63
C LEU A 39 -0.07 48.80 14.07
N VAL A 40 0.88 48.13 13.41
CA VAL A 40 2.32 48.21 13.68
C VAL A 40 3.08 48.30 12.37
N ASP A 41 4.10 49.19 12.34
CA ASP A 41 5.02 49.28 11.22
C ASP A 41 6.29 48.50 11.51
N ILE A 42 6.66 47.61 10.65
CA ILE A 42 7.85 46.78 10.75
C ILE A 42 8.67 46.96 9.47
N LYS A 43 9.84 47.57 9.56
CA LYS A 43 10.73 47.80 8.41
C LYS A 43 10.05 48.48 7.22
N GLY A 44 9.14 49.42 7.48
CA GLY A 44 8.44 50.20 6.46
C GLY A 44 7.24 49.49 5.83
N ALA A 45 6.84 48.33 6.33
CA ALA A 45 5.60 47.64 5.96
C ALA A 45 4.59 47.68 7.10
N SER A 46 3.33 47.94 6.79
CA SER A 46 2.24 48.04 7.77
C SER A 46 1.58 46.67 8.00
N TYR A 47 1.49 46.31 9.27
CA TYR A 47 0.86 45.04 9.70
C TYR A 47 -0.25 45.29 10.70
N ARG A 48 -1.26 44.44 10.67
CA ARG A 48 -2.21 44.25 11.78
C ARG A 48 -1.63 43.19 12.72
N LYS A 49 -1.09 43.57 13.85
CA LYS A 49 -0.67 42.64 14.92
C LYS A 49 -1.92 42.21 15.68
N VAL A 50 -2.26 40.93 15.63
CA VAL A 50 -3.41 40.33 16.32
C VAL A 50 -2.88 39.47 17.46
N VAL A 51 -3.41 39.68 18.68
CA VAL A 51 -3.08 38.90 19.86
C VAL A 51 -4.34 38.16 20.33
N GLY A 52 -4.20 36.88 20.51
CA GLY A 52 -5.32 35.99 20.68
C GLY A 52 -5.49 35.35 22.05
N PRO A 53 -6.33 34.33 22.07
CA PRO A 53 -6.67 33.43 20.96
C PRO A 53 -7.40 34.15 19.82
N ALA A 54 -6.77 34.13 18.64
CA ALA A 54 -7.28 34.78 17.44
C ALA A 54 -7.91 33.75 16.52
N ARG A 55 -8.99 34.16 15.84
CA ARG A 55 -9.70 33.32 14.86
C ARG A 55 -9.98 34.11 13.60
N PHE A 56 -9.46 33.60 12.49
CA PHE A 56 -9.72 34.15 11.15
C PHE A 56 -10.58 33.19 10.36
N LEU A 57 -11.38 33.71 9.46
CA LEU A 57 -12.15 32.96 8.47
C LEU A 57 -11.75 33.41 7.08
N HIS A 58 -11.41 32.46 6.22
CA HIS A 58 -11.20 32.68 4.79
C HIS A 58 -11.91 31.55 4.03
N ASN A 59 -12.90 31.93 3.21
CA ASN A 59 -13.81 30.94 2.62
C ASN A 59 -14.44 30.05 3.70
N ASN A 60 -14.29 28.73 3.60
CA ASN A 60 -14.73 27.75 4.61
C ASN A 60 -13.60 27.26 5.54
N THR A 61 -12.49 28.00 5.60
CA THR A 61 -11.30 27.62 6.38
C THR A 61 -11.14 28.56 7.59
N TYR A 62 -11.02 27.97 8.78
CA TYR A 62 -10.70 28.70 10.00
C TYR A 62 -9.20 28.58 10.29
N LEU A 63 -8.54 29.72 10.51
CA LEU A 63 -7.21 29.79 11.06
C LEU A 63 -7.28 30.27 12.51
N LEU A 64 -6.72 29.51 13.43
CA LEU A 64 -6.60 29.81 14.85
C LEU A 64 -5.14 29.94 15.24
N CYS A 65 -4.82 30.87 16.17
CA CYS A 65 -3.46 31.03 16.68
C CYS A 65 -3.45 31.91 17.95
N ASP A 66 -2.32 31.93 18.66
CA ASP A 66 -2.12 32.83 19.80
C ASP A 66 -1.71 34.22 19.35
N THR A 67 -0.94 34.35 18.30
CA THR A 67 -0.49 35.64 17.75
C THR A 67 -0.39 35.58 16.23
N ALA A 68 -0.74 36.66 15.56
CA ALA A 68 -0.57 36.79 14.11
C ALA A 68 -0.07 38.20 13.72
N LEU A 69 0.70 38.24 12.65
CA LEU A 69 1.00 39.45 11.88
C LEU A 69 0.31 39.34 10.51
N TRP A 70 -0.68 40.18 10.29
CA TRP A 70 -1.42 40.18 9.03
C TRP A 70 -0.98 41.38 8.18
N ASN A 71 -0.28 41.11 7.09
CA ASN A 71 0.02 42.11 6.07
C ASN A 71 -1.14 42.14 5.06
N VAL A 72 -1.94 43.20 5.13
CA VAL A 72 -3.13 43.34 4.27
C VAL A 72 -2.76 43.67 2.83
N GLU A 73 -1.70 44.45 2.65
CA GLU A 73 -1.19 44.90 1.35
C GLU A 73 -0.54 43.77 0.56
N ALA A 74 0.35 43.00 1.21
CA ALA A 74 1.01 41.85 0.63
C ALA A 74 0.18 40.54 0.75
N ARG A 75 -1.03 40.62 1.31
CA ARG A 75 -2.03 39.56 1.40
C ARG A 75 -1.53 38.24 1.96
N TYR A 76 -0.84 38.30 3.15
CA TYR A 76 -0.45 37.13 3.90
C TYR A 76 -0.61 37.31 5.41
N ILE A 77 -0.73 36.18 6.12
CA ILE A 77 -0.77 36.11 7.58
C ILE A 77 0.34 35.21 8.06
N GLU A 78 1.18 35.72 8.95
CA GLU A 78 2.12 34.90 9.74
C GLU A 78 1.51 34.66 11.11
N ALA A 79 1.43 33.40 11.53
CA ALA A 79 0.79 33.00 12.78
C ALA A 79 1.74 32.14 13.65
N TRP A 80 1.65 32.33 14.95
CA TRP A 80 2.45 31.62 15.96
C TRP A 80 1.62 31.22 17.17
N GLY A 81 2.05 30.12 17.79
CA GLY A 81 1.51 29.57 19.04
C GLY A 81 0.15 28.91 18.81
N ASN A 82 0.06 27.65 19.12
CA ASN A 82 -1.17 26.84 19.01
C ASN A 82 -1.87 27.04 17.65
N VAL A 83 -1.07 27.09 16.59
CA VAL A 83 -1.61 27.34 15.24
C VAL A 83 -2.39 26.14 14.79
N SER A 84 -3.62 26.37 14.31
CA SER A 84 -4.42 25.35 13.66
C SER A 84 -5.23 25.87 12.48
N ILE A 85 -5.36 25.04 11.44
CA ILE A 85 -6.35 25.20 10.37
C ILE A 85 -7.41 24.14 10.56
N LEU A 86 -8.67 24.58 10.50
CA LEU A 86 -9.84 23.71 10.53
C LEU A 86 -10.58 23.90 9.21
N GLN A 87 -10.69 22.86 8.44
CA GLN A 87 -11.44 22.86 7.18
C GLN A 87 -12.21 21.56 7.04
N GLU A 88 -13.54 21.66 6.99
CA GLU A 88 -14.42 20.49 6.99
C GLU A 88 -14.07 19.54 8.15
N GLU A 89 -13.62 18.34 7.83
CA GLU A 89 -13.26 17.31 8.80
C GLU A 89 -11.73 17.14 8.94
N THR A 90 -10.93 18.06 8.35
CA THR A 90 -9.47 18.05 8.41
C THR A 90 -8.96 19.10 9.39
N VAL A 91 -8.08 18.68 10.28
CA VAL A 91 -7.42 19.52 11.28
C VAL A 91 -5.91 19.50 11.04
N LEU A 92 -5.31 20.68 10.85
CA LEU A 92 -3.85 20.83 10.78
C LEU A 92 -3.38 21.64 11.98
N THR A 93 -2.30 21.20 12.60
CA THR A 93 -1.70 21.89 13.76
C THR A 93 -0.20 22.04 13.60
N SER A 94 0.36 23.16 14.13
CA SER A 94 1.81 23.42 14.18
C SER A 94 2.13 24.56 15.15
N ASP A 95 3.44 24.85 15.30
CA ASP A 95 3.92 26.02 16.04
C ASP A 95 3.85 27.30 15.20
N LYS A 96 4.00 27.19 13.88
CA LYS A 96 4.10 28.33 12.95
C LYS A 96 3.41 28.03 11.63
N LEU A 97 2.83 29.10 11.07
CA LEU A 97 2.17 29.08 9.76
C LEU A 97 2.41 30.42 9.05
N THR A 98 2.64 30.33 7.74
CA THR A 98 2.46 31.47 6.83
C THR A 98 1.31 31.14 5.88
N TYR A 99 0.26 31.97 5.89
CA TYR A 99 -0.91 31.78 5.03
C TYR A 99 -0.94 32.85 3.93
N TYR A 100 -0.78 32.44 2.68
CA TYR A 100 -0.83 33.28 1.49
C TYR A 100 -2.26 33.30 0.96
N ILE A 101 -2.94 34.44 1.13
CA ILE A 101 -4.39 34.56 0.91
C ILE A 101 -4.75 34.32 -0.56
N ASP A 102 -4.06 35.01 -1.49
CA ASP A 102 -4.35 34.91 -2.93
C ASP A 102 -4.03 33.55 -3.55
N GLN A 103 -3.22 32.76 -2.88
CA GLN A 103 -2.81 31.44 -3.33
C GLN A 103 -3.60 30.31 -2.65
N ASP A 104 -4.46 30.65 -1.71
CA ASP A 104 -5.13 29.69 -0.82
C ASP A 104 -4.13 28.71 -0.19
N LEU A 105 -2.90 29.18 0.11
CA LEU A 105 -1.77 28.34 0.50
C LEU A 105 -1.35 28.58 1.95
N ALA A 106 -1.46 27.54 2.76
CA ALA A 106 -0.99 27.48 4.12
C ALA A 106 0.34 26.71 4.21
N GLN A 107 1.42 27.40 4.55
CA GLN A 107 2.75 26.79 4.74
C GLN A 107 3.03 26.57 6.22
N PHE A 108 2.97 25.33 6.66
CA PHE A 108 3.30 24.91 8.02
C PHE A 108 4.78 24.55 8.13
N ARG A 109 5.44 25.09 9.15
CA ARG A 109 6.86 24.85 9.43
C ARG A 109 7.04 24.76 10.95
N GLY A 110 7.73 23.73 11.40
CA GLY A 110 7.95 23.54 12.84
C GLY A 110 8.67 22.25 13.18
N THR A 111 8.82 22.00 14.46
CA THR A 111 9.36 20.75 14.97
C THR A 111 8.38 19.60 14.78
N LEU A 112 7.09 19.93 14.82
CA LEU A 112 6.00 19.00 14.54
C LEU A 112 4.86 19.74 13.82
N VAL A 113 4.51 19.24 12.65
CA VAL A 113 3.30 19.58 11.93
C VAL A 113 2.45 18.33 11.86
N GLN A 114 1.21 18.42 12.29
CA GLN A 114 0.28 17.28 12.28
C GLN A 114 -0.97 17.63 11.48
N LEU A 115 -1.35 16.72 10.60
CA LEU A 115 -2.66 16.71 9.93
C LEU A 115 -3.43 15.50 10.45
N GLN A 116 -4.69 15.71 10.80
CA GLN A 116 -5.62 14.65 11.17
C GLN A 116 -6.88 14.76 10.34
N ASP A 117 -7.32 13.64 9.76
CA ASP A 117 -8.59 13.54 9.05
C ASP A 117 -9.73 13.04 9.98
N LYS A 118 -10.94 12.96 9.44
CA LYS A 118 -12.11 12.48 10.20
C LYS A 118 -12.03 11.02 10.63
N ASP A 119 -11.30 10.21 9.88
CA ASP A 119 -11.16 8.77 10.14
C ASP A 119 -10.01 8.50 11.13
N HIS A 120 -9.48 9.57 11.76
CA HIS A 120 -8.37 9.57 12.71
C HIS A 120 -7.02 9.13 12.12
N ASN A 121 -6.86 9.15 10.79
CA ASN A 121 -5.54 9.03 10.19
C ASN A 121 -4.74 10.29 10.53
N THR A 122 -3.51 10.11 10.98
CA THR A 122 -2.65 11.19 11.43
C THR A 122 -1.37 11.21 10.62
N LEU A 123 -1.13 12.30 9.86
CA LEU A 123 0.14 12.56 9.18
C LEU A 123 0.99 13.51 10.02
N ARG A 124 2.25 13.16 10.26
CA ARG A 124 3.24 13.97 10.98
C ARG A 124 4.44 14.25 10.10
N THR A 125 4.87 15.50 10.08
CA THR A 125 6.04 15.97 9.32
C THR A 125 6.59 17.26 9.97
N ASN A 126 7.68 17.79 9.44
CA ASN A 126 8.22 19.11 9.82
C ASN A 126 7.87 20.21 8.80
N ASN A 127 7.52 19.81 7.58
CA ASN A 127 7.23 20.72 6.47
C ASN A 127 6.00 20.25 5.72
N LEU A 128 4.94 21.06 5.75
CA LEU A 128 3.70 20.77 5.05
C LEU A 128 3.17 22.04 4.39
N ASP A 129 2.83 21.94 3.13
CA ASP A 129 2.12 22.95 2.37
C ASP A 129 0.69 22.45 2.13
N TYR A 130 -0.33 23.25 2.52
CA TYR A 130 -1.72 22.89 2.37
C TYR A 130 -2.44 23.90 1.50
N ASN A 131 -2.99 23.46 0.37
CA ASN A 131 -3.87 24.28 -0.46
C ASN A 131 -5.30 24.17 0.07
N THR A 132 -5.85 25.26 0.60
CA THR A 132 -7.18 25.28 1.22
C THR A 132 -8.33 25.25 0.21
N LYS A 133 -8.10 25.66 -1.04
CA LYS A 133 -9.09 25.58 -2.12
C LYS A 133 -9.23 24.16 -2.67
N ASP A 134 -8.12 23.51 -2.93
CA ASP A 134 -8.07 22.17 -3.49
C ASP A 134 -8.20 21.10 -2.40
N SER A 135 -7.93 21.46 -1.13
CA SER A 135 -7.91 20.58 0.03
C SER A 135 -6.81 19.50 -0.07
N VAL A 136 -5.64 19.90 -0.60
CA VAL A 136 -4.49 19.03 -0.81
C VAL A 136 -3.32 19.46 0.07
N ALA A 137 -2.80 18.53 0.86
CA ALA A 137 -1.56 18.67 1.61
C ALA A 137 -0.40 18.05 0.85
N VAL A 138 0.76 18.72 0.91
CA VAL A 138 2.03 18.22 0.34
C VAL A 138 3.09 18.29 1.43
N PHE A 139 3.72 17.18 1.75
CA PHE A 139 4.86 17.14 2.64
C PHE A 139 6.14 16.75 1.91
N ARG A 140 7.28 17.24 2.40
CA ARG A 140 8.61 16.97 1.85
C ARG A 140 9.64 16.82 2.95
N ARG A 141 10.69 16.03 2.67
CA ARG A 141 11.83 15.78 3.59
C ARG A 141 11.46 14.93 4.80
N GLY A 142 10.52 14.04 4.62
CA GLY A 142 10.07 13.08 5.62
C GLY A 142 8.67 13.38 6.14
N GLY A 143 7.87 12.32 6.17
CA GLY A 143 6.55 12.30 6.78
C GLY A 143 6.14 10.88 7.11
N ALA A 144 5.36 10.75 8.19
CA ALA A 144 4.82 9.48 8.63
C ALA A 144 3.32 9.61 8.84
N MET A 145 2.56 8.74 8.22
CA MET A 145 1.13 8.58 8.47
C MET A 145 0.90 7.39 9.39
N ARG A 146 0.03 7.56 10.36
CA ARG A 146 -0.49 6.46 11.18
C ARG A 146 -2.00 6.42 11.03
N ASP A 147 -2.54 5.26 10.67
CA ASP A 147 -3.97 5.07 10.61
C ASP A 147 -4.59 4.82 12.00
N LYS A 148 -5.93 4.76 12.05
CA LYS A 148 -6.71 4.51 13.27
C LYS A 148 -6.36 3.19 13.97
N ASP A 149 -5.88 2.20 13.22
CA ASP A 149 -5.62 0.84 13.69
C ASP A 149 -4.13 0.60 13.99
N GLY A 150 -3.28 1.62 13.78
CA GLY A 150 -1.88 1.60 14.15
C GLY A 150 -0.90 1.25 13.02
N GLN A 151 -1.37 1.00 11.79
CA GLN A 151 -0.50 0.87 10.63
C GLN A 151 0.26 2.17 10.39
N ILE A 152 1.54 2.08 10.09
CA ILE A 152 2.39 3.24 9.85
C ILE A 152 2.90 3.17 8.41
N ILE A 153 2.84 4.31 7.71
CA ILE A 153 3.45 4.49 6.39
C ILE A 153 4.35 5.71 6.42
N GLU A 154 5.61 5.53 6.09
CA GLU A 154 6.62 6.58 6.06
C GLU A 154 7.15 6.77 4.64
N SER A 155 7.52 8.00 4.31
CA SER A 155 8.22 8.31 3.06
C SER A 155 9.00 9.60 3.14
N ARG A 156 9.84 9.86 2.12
CA ARG A 156 10.53 11.14 2.01
C ARG A 156 9.59 12.25 1.59
N ASP A 157 8.74 12.02 0.62
CA ASP A 157 7.80 13.00 0.06
C ASP A 157 6.41 12.36 -0.08
N GLY A 158 5.36 13.18 -0.08
CA GLY A 158 4.01 12.68 -0.32
C GLY A 158 2.94 13.76 -0.31
N THR A 159 1.72 13.33 -0.60
CA THR A 159 0.53 14.18 -0.66
C THR A 159 -0.64 13.52 0.04
N TYR A 160 -1.57 14.33 0.52
CA TYR A 160 -2.88 13.91 0.98
C TYR A 160 -3.97 14.76 0.33
N ASP A 161 -4.85 14.14 -0.45
CA ASP A 161 -6.06 14.74 -1.00
C ASP A 161 -7.23 14.43 -0.05
N SER A 162 -7.66 15.42 0.73
CA SER A 162 -8.68 15.21 1.76
C SER A 162 -10.09 14.99 1.20
N LYS A 163 -10.36 15.50 -0.01
CA LYS A 163 -11.63 15.27 -0.70
C LYS A 163 -11.77 13.86 -1.22
N LYS A 164 -10.67 13.28 -1.71
CA LYS A 164 -10.60 11.90 -2.19
C LYS A 164 -10.20 10.91 -1.11
N LYS A 165 -9.69 11.40 0.02
CA LYS A 165 -9.15 10.60 1.13
C LYS A 165 -8.02 9.66 0.69
N VAL A 166 -7.13 10.18 -0.14
CA VAL A 166 -6.02 9.44 -0.73
C VAL A 166 -4.70 10.04 -0.26
N PHE A 167 -3.88 9.20 0.37
CA PHE A 167 -2.47 9.48 0.64
C PHE A 167 -1.61 8.90 -0.48
N THR A 168 -0.66 9.68 -0.98
CA THR A 168 0.35 9.21 -1.93
C THR A 168 1.72 9.42 -1.29
N PHE A 169 2.50 8.36 -1.21
CA PHE A 169 3.84 8.34 -0.63
C PHE A 169 4.85 8.04 -1.73
N THR A 170 5.95 8.79 -1.75
CA THR A 170 6.99 8.67 -2.77
C THR A 170 8.38 8.76 -2.16
N ASP A 171 9.29 7.97 -2.72
CA ASP A 171 10.68 7.81 -2.33
C ASP A 171 10.89 7.29 -0.89
N ASP A 172 11.59 6.17 -0.80
CA ASP A 172 11.88 5.45 0.45
C ASP A 172 10.61 5.16 1.28
N VAL A 173 9.60 4.61 0.62
CA VAL A 173 8.34 4.30 1.30
C VAL A 173 8.49 3.02 2.10
N ASN A 174 8.18 3.11 3.39
CA ASN A 174 8.15 1.99 4.32
C ASN A 174 6.75 1.90 4.93
N MET A 175 6.15 0.71 4.88
CA MET A 175 4.87 0.42 5.53
C MET A 175 5.08 -0.66 6.58
N PHE A 176 4.55 -0.41 7.77
CA PHE A 176 4.58 -1.33 8.91
C PHE A 176 3.14 -1.69 9.26
N THR A 177 2.83 -2.96 9.22
CA THR A 177 1.54 -3.49 9.65
C THR A 177 1.76 -4.70 10.54
N ASP A 178 1.53 -4.55 11.83
CA ASP A 178 1.75 -5.54 12.90
C ASP A 178 3.05 -6.36 12.74
N SER A 179 3.01 -7.44 11.91
CA SER A 179 4.14 -8.36 11.70
C SER A 179 4.79 -8.26 10.32
N ILE A 180 4.20 -7.48 9.40
CA ILE A 180 4.72 -7.38 8.02
C ILE A 180 5.30 -5.99 7.78
N PHE A 181 6.52 -5.98 7.28
CA PHE A 181 7.21 -4.79 6.80
C PHE A 181 7.21 -4.79 5.27
N VAL A 182 6.82 -3.66 4.66
CA VAL A 182 6.87 -3.48 3.20
C VAL A 182 7.72 -2.26 2.88
N LYS A 183 8.68 -2.44 1.97
CA LYS A 183 9.46 -1.35 1.39
C LYS A 183 9.16 -1.25 -0.09
N THR A 184 8.87 -0.02 -0.56
CA THR A 184 8.56 0.24 -1.96
C THR A 184 9.03 1.64 -2.37
N ARG A 185 9.03 1.93 -3.66
CA ARG A 185 9.38 3.27 -4.16
C ARG A 185 8.21 4.23 -4.05
N ASN A 186 7.00 3.74 -4.25
CA ASN A 186 5.77 4.54 -4.16
C ASN A 186 4.61 3.67 -3.67
N LEU A 187 3.72 4.31 -2.92
CA LEU A 187 2.55 3.70 -2.33
C LEU A 187 1.38 4.69 -2.37
N VAL A 188 0.21 4.20 -2.73
CA VAL A 188 -1.05 4.93 -2.64
C VAL A 188 -1.92 4.23 -1.60
N TYR A 189 -2.36 4.99 -0.58
CA TYR A 189 -3.27 4.51 0.46
C TYR A 189 -4.62 5.21 0.33
N GLU A 190 -5.66 4.44 0.07
CA GLU A 190 -7.05 4.86 -0.03
C GLU A 190 -7.75 4.58 1.29
N SER A 191 -7.89 5.60 2.14
CA SER A 191 -8.37 5.40 3.51
C SER A 191 -9.84 4.98 3.60
N ASP A 192 -10.68 5.36 2.64
CA ASP A 192 -12.07 4.90 2.56
C ASP A 192 -12.18 3.38 2.29
N TYR A 193 -11.16 2.78 1.71
CA TYR A 193 -11.14 1.34 1.37
C TYR A 193 -10.20 0.52 2.26
N ASP A 194 -9.42 1.17 3.13
CA ASP A 194 -8.32 0.56 3.89
C ASP A 194 -7.36 -0.24 2.99
N LYS A 195 -7.02 0.34 1.82
CA LYS A 195 -6.25 -0.33 0.78
C LYS A 195 -4.97 0.41 0.46
N ALA A 196 -3.85 -0.32 0.50
CA ALA A 196 -2.54 0.16 0.08
C ALA A 196 -2.16 -0.48 -1.27
N THR A 197 -1.78 0.32 -2.26
CA THR A 197 -1.30 -0.14 -3.56
C THR A 197 0.18 0.19 -3.70
N PHE A 198 1.00 -0.83 -4.00
CA PHE A 198 2.46 -0.73 -4.09
C PHE A 198 2.91 -0.64 -5.54
N GLY A 199 3.92 0.20 -5.79
CA GLY A 199 4.55 0.34 -7.10
C GLY A 199 5.81 -0.50 -7.28
N TYR A 200 6.62 -0.13 -8.26
CA TYR A 200 7.92 -0.74 -8.56
C TYR A 200 8.92 -0.48 -7.42
N ALA A 201 9.66 -1.28 -7.25
CA ALA A 201 10.31 -2.39 -6.62
C ALA A 201 9.77 -2.53 -5.20
N THR A 202 8.92 -3.50 -5.00
CA THR A 202 8.32 -3.79 -3.70
C THR A 202 9.00 -5.01 -3.08
N TYR A 203 9.37 -4.86 -1.82
CA TYR A 203 9.90 -5.92 -0.97
C TYR A 203 9.02 -6.02 0.27
N ALA A 204 8.70 -7.23 0.69
CA ALA A 204 7.94 -7.49 1.91
C ALA A 204 8.69 -8.52 2.77
N TRP A 205 8.66 -8.33 4.09
CA TRP A 205 9.28 -9.23 5.06
C TRP A 205 8.30 -9.58 6.16
N GLN A 206 8.33 -10.83 6.56
CA GLN A 206 7.69 -11.32 7.76
C GLN A 206 8.61 -12.36 8.38
N GLU A 207 9.15 -12.08 9.58
CA GLU A 207 10.17 -12.92 10.23
C GLU A 207 11.37 -13.17 9.29
N ASN A 208 11.66 -14.44 8.99
CA ASN A 208 12.75 -14.85 8.10
C ASN A 208 12.31 -14.99 6.64
N ASN A 209 11.05 -14.68 6.33
CA ASN A 209 10.53 -14.75 4.97
C ASN A 209 10.63 -13.41 4.27
N MET A 210 11.05 -13.43 3.03
CA MET A 210 11.13 -12.26 2.16
C MET A 210 10.40 -12.50 0.84
N LEU A 211 9.73 -11.46 0.35
CA LEU A 211 9.11 -11.43 -0.96
C LEU A 211 9.58 -10.21 -1.74
N ALA A 212 9.89 -10.39 -3.01
CA ALA A 212 10.14 -9.31 -3.96
C ALA A 212 9.11 -9.36 -5.10
N ALA A 213 8.62 -8.19 -5.53
CA ALA A 213 7.69 -8.07 -6.66
C ALA A 213 7.78 -6.67 -7.29
N ASN A 214 7.22 -6.50 -8.49
CA ASN A 214 7.21 -5.19 -9.16
C ASN A 214 5.92 -4.40 -8.93
N ALA A 215 4.87 -5.03 -8.40
CA ALA A 215 3.63 -4.36 -8.04
C ALA A 215 2.83 -5.23 -7.06
N GLY A 216 1.86 -4.62 -6.40
CA GLY A 216 0.97 -5.33 -5.51
C GLY A 216 0.01 -4.40 -4.78
N TRP A 217 -0.80 -4.97 -3.93
CA TRP A 217 -1.68 -4.23 -3.02
C TRP A 217 -1.95 -5.05 -1.75
N TYR A 218 -2.33 -4.36 -0.70
CA TYR A 218 -2.84 -4.91 0.54
C TYR A 218 -4.24 -4.37 0.79
N ASP A 219 -5.22 -5.25 0.90
CA ASP A 219 -6.57 -4.97 1.35
C ASP A 219 -6.69 -5.40 2.81
N ARG A 220 -6.72 -4.43 3.71
CA ARG A 220 -6.76 -4.67 5.13
C ARG A 220 -8.09 -5.29 5.59
N ARG A 221 -9.21 -4.93 4.97
CA ARG A 221 -10.52 -5.48 5.34
C ARG A 221 -10.61 -6.96 5.10
N GLN A 222 -9.90 -7.43 4.06
CA GLN A 222 -9.82 -8.83 3.71
C GLN A 222 -8.59 -9.53 4.31
N GLU A 223 -7.69 -8.78 4.94
CA GLU A 223 -6.38 -9.26 5.39
C GLU A 223 -5.63 -10.00 4.27
N LEU A 224 -5.67 -9.44 3.07
CA LEU A 224 -5.19 -10.05 1.84
C LEU A 224 -4.11 -9.20 1.17
N PHE A 225 -2.93 -9.79 1.01
CA PHE A 225 -1.90 -9.27 0.14
C PHE A 225 -1.97 -9.91 -1.24
N PHE A 226 -1.77 -9.11 -2.26
CA PHE A 226 -1.57 -9.54 -3.63
C PHE A 226 -0.28 -8.93 -4.15
N PHE A 227 0.56 -9.76 -4.76
CA PHE A 227 1.79 -9.34 -5.43
C PHE A 227 1.79 -9.84 -6.85
N ASN A 228 2.31 -9.06 -7.78
CA ASN A 228 2.40 -9.46 -9.17
C ASN A 228 3.64 -8.90 -9.88
N ARG A 229 3.94 -9.48 -11.03
CA ARG A 229 5.10 -9.18 -11.88
C ARG A 229 6.43 -9.53 -11.22
N ASN A 230 7.00 -10.63 -11.64
CA ASN A 230 8.27 -11.15 -11.14
C ASN A 230 8.24 -11.37 -9.62
N VAL A 231 7.25 -12.11 -9.16
CA VAL A 231 7.17 -12.45 -7.74
C VAL A 231 8.22 -13.49 -7.41
N HIS A 232 9.01 -13.20 -6.39
CA HIS A 232 10.05 -14.06 -5.87
C HIS A 232 9.93 -14.10 -4.34
N VAL A 233 9.74 -15.27 -3.79
CA VAL A 233 9.64 -15.51 -2.34
C VAL A 233 10.81 -16.34 -1.87
N MET A 234 11.32 -16.04 -0.69
CA MET A 234 12.44 -16.74 -0.05
C MET A 234 12.16 -16.94 1.43
N SER A 235 12.49 -18.09 1.92
CA SER A 235 12.63 -18.44 3.35
C SER A 235 14.01 -19.05 3.59
N GLU A 236 14.27 -19.59 4.78
CA GLU A 236 15.54 -20.25 5.07
C GLU A 236 15.80 -21.46 4.14
N ASP A 237 14.76 -22.26 3.87
CA ASP A 237 14.88 -23.54 3.18
C ASP A 237 14.16 -23.58 1.83
N GLN A 238 13.35 -22.55 1.51
CA GLN A 238 12.50 -22.57 0.35
C GLN A 238 12.64 -21.29 -0.46
N GLU A 239 12.59 -21.45 -1.76
CA GLU A 239 12.63 -20.38 -2.73
C GLU A 239 11.55 -20.60 -3.79
N GLY A 240 10.81 -19.56 -4.16
CA GLY A 240 9.71 -19.69 -5.09
C GLY A 240 9.56 -18.52 -6.02
N TRP A 241 9.10 -18.79 -7.25
CA TRP A 241 8.83 -17.79 -8.30
C TRP A 241 7.45 -17.99 -8.89
N CYS A 242 6.79 -16.90 -9.24
CA CYS A 242 5.51 -16.93 -9.96
C CYS A 242 5.19 -15.58 -10.61
N ASP A 243 4.15 -15.56 -11.45
CA ASP A 243 3.68 -14.31 -12.06
C ASP A 243 2.90 -13.47 -11.06
N SER A 244 2.11 -14.12 -10.19
CA SER A 244 1.35 -13.46 -9.12
C SER A 244 1.15 -14.36 -7.90
N LEU A 245 0.98 -13.71 -6.74
CA LEU A 245 0.83 -14.39 -5.45
C LEU A 245 -0.25 -13.69 -4.62
N TYR A 246 -1.14 -14.49 -4.03
CA TYR A 246 -2.05 -14.09 -2.97
C TYR A 246 -1.57 -14.65 -1.64
N PHE A 247 -1.58 -13.82 -0.61
CA PHE A 247 -1.25 -14.21 0.77
C PHE A 247 -2.38 -13.77 1.70
N HIS A 248 -3.10 -14.74 2.25
CA HIS A 248 -4.15 -14.53 3.23
C HIS A 248 -3.55 -14.50 4.64
N ARG A 249 -3.41 -13.32 5.19
CA ARG A 249 -2.71 -13.08 6.45
C ARG A 249 -3.36 -13.79 7.65
N ASN A 250 -4.69 -13.84 7.69
CA ASN A 250 -5.43 -14.46 8.81
C ASN A 250 -5.28 -15.97 8.88
N THR A 251 -5.15 -16.63 7.72
CA THR A 251 -5.05 -18.09 7.61
C THR A 251 -3.65 -18.56 7.25
N MET A 252 -2.75 -17.64 6.91
CA MET A 252 -1.40 -17.91 6.39
C MET A 252 -1.40 -18.71 5.07
N ASP A 253 -2.54 -18.75 4.38
CA ASP A 253 -2.67 -19.46 3.11
C ASP A 253 -1.99 -18.67 1.99
N VAL A 254 -1.34 -19.42 1.08
CA VAL A 254 -0.63 -18.85 -0.08
C VAL A 254 -1.15 -19.45 -1.36
N GLU A 255 -1.44 -18.62 -2.35
CA GLU A 255 -1.76 -19.04 -3.71
C GLU A 255 -0.80 -18.39 -4.71
N MET A 256 -0.02 -19.21 -5.41
CA MET A 256 0.89 -18.81 -6.48
C MET A 256 0.29 -19.16 -7.83
N LEU A 257 0.33 -18.22 -8.77
CA LEU A 257 -0.29 -18.35 -10.10
C LEU A 257 0.69 -17.96 -11.21
N GLY A 258 0.67 -18.73 -12.28
CA GLY A 258 1.44 -18.50 -13.51
C GLY A 258 2.93 -18.82 -13.35
N HIS A 259 3.45 -19.72 -14.17
CA HIS A 259 4.85 -20.14 -14.21
C HIS A 259 5.45 -20.41 -12.82
N THR A 260 4.64 -21.05 -11.95
CA THR A 260 5.06 -21.25 -10.56
C THR A 260 6.18 -22.26 -10.46
N GLN A 261 7.18 -21.93 -9.66
CA GLN A 261 8.32 -22.76 -9.35
C GLN A 261 8.59 -22.67 -7.85
N VAL A 262 8.85 -23.78 -7.20
CA VAL A 262 9.24 -23.84 -5.79
C VAL A 262 10.40 -24.81 -5.65
N ASN A 263 11.47 -24.37 -5.02
CA ASN A 263 12.62 -25.16 -4.65
C ASN A 263 12.68 -25.31 -3.12
N ASP A 264 12.57 -26.52 -2.63
CA ASP A 264 12.75 -26.87 -1.21
C ASP A 264 14.09 -27.60 -1.06
N THR A 265 15.06 -26.91 -0.51
CA THR A 265 16.44 -27.43 -0.39
C THR A 265 16.58 -28.49 0.70
N THR A 266 15.75 -28.42 1.76
CA THR A 266 15.76 -29.41 2.85
C THR A 266 15.24 -30.76 2.41
N ARG A 267 14.21 -30.76 1.54
CA ARG A 267 13.57 -31.99 1.04
C ARG A 267 14.12 -32.44 -0.30
N ASN A 268 15.03 -31.67 -0.91
CA ASN A 268 15.50 -31.88 -2.29
C ASN A 268 14.34 -32.03 -3.28
N VAL A 269 13.36 -31.11 -3.19
CA VAL A 269 12.17 -31.11 -4.03
C VAL A 269 12.11 -29.82 -4.85
N PHE A 270 11.94 -29.99 -6.16
CA PHE A 270 11.66 -28.90 -7.08
C PHE A 270 10.29 -29.12 -7.69
N ALA A 271 9.39 -28.17 -7.48
CA ALA A 271 7.99 -28.22 -7.93
C ALA A 271 7.69 -27.16 -8.99
N LEU A 272 6.98 -27.55 -10.04
CA LEU A 272 6.55 -26.72 -11.15
C LEU A 272 5.04 -26.85 -11.33
N ALA A 273 4.33 -25.75 -11.58
CA ALA A 273 2.90 -25.80 -11.90
C ALA A 273 2.42 -24.47 -12.51
N GLY A 274 1.24 -24.47 -13.11
CA GLY A 274 0.53 -23.22 -13.42
C GLY A 274 -0.19 -22.62 -12.21
N ARG A 275 -0.40 -23.42 -11.13
CA ARG A 275 -0.97 -22.98 -9.86
C ARG A 275 -0.49 -23.85 -8.72
N ILE A 276 0.02 -23.21 -7.67
CA ILE A 276 0.33 -23.85 -6.38
C ILE A 276 -0.52 -23.18 -5.31
N HIS A 277 -1.23 -23.99 -4.52
CA HIS A 277 -2.06 -23.52 -3.43
C HIS A 277 -1.67 -24.22 -2.13
N TYR A 278 -1.21 -23.45 -1.15
CA TYR A 278 -0.86 -23.89 0.18
C TYR A 278 -1.93 -23.47 1.18
N LEU A 279 -2.43 -24.44 1.93
CA LEU A 279 -3.35 -24.26 3.06
C LEU A 279 -2.58 -24.55 4.34
N ASP A 280 -2.30 -23.51 5.13
CA ASP A 280 -1.47 -23.60 6.32
C ASP A 280 -2.11 -24.45 7.42
N SER A 281 -3.39 -24.25 7.70
CA SER A 281 -4.11 -24.92 8.80
C SER A 281 -4.07 -26.45 8.76
N ILE A 282 -3.89 -27.03 7.57
CA ILE A 282 -3.80 -28.48 7.33
C ILE A 282 -2.50 -28.89 6.65
N SER A 283 -1.54 -27.97 6.56
CA SER A 283 -0.22 -28.17 5.92
C SER A 283 -0.32 -28.87 4.56
N LYS A 284 -1.24 -28.40 3.71
CA LYS A 284 -1.57 -29.03 2.44
C LYS A 284 -1.16 -28.16 1.25
N VAL A 285 -0.35 -28.73 0.37
CA VAL A 285 0.02 -28.13 -0.92
C VAL A 285 -0.74 -28.83 -2.03
N THR A 286 -1.35 -28.06 -2.92
CA THR A 286 -2.03 -28.56 -4.11
C THR A 286 -1.42 -27.90 -5.35
N LEU A 287 -0.91 -28.71 -6.27
CA LEU A 287 -0.37 -28.29 -7.56
C LEU A 287 -1.35 -28.69 -8.66
N THR A 288 -1.64 -27.76 -9.55
CA THR A 288 -2.55 -27.95 -10.70
C THR A 288 -2.05 -27.17 -11.93
N ARG A 289 -2.64 -27.42 -13.08
CA ARG A 289 -2.24 -26.85 -14.36
C ARG A 289 -0.82 -27.29 -14.75
N GLU A 290 -0.75 -28.54 -15.22
CA GLU A 290 0.49 -29.19 -15.66
C GLU A 290 1.55 -29.29 -14.55
N PRO A 291 1.19 -29.85 -13.38
CA PRO A 291 2.12 -29.95 -12.29
C PRO A 291 3.19 -31.00 -12.56
N ALA A 292 4.42 -30.67 -12.19
CA ALA A 292 5.55 -31.58 -12.17
C ALA A 292 6.34 -31.40 -10.88
N VAL A 293 6.83 -32.51 -10.34
CA VAL A 293 7.72 -32.51 -9.17
C VAL A 293 8.96 -33.33 -9.51
N ILE A 294 10.11 -32.78 -9.21
CA ILE A 294 11.42 -33.42 -9.32
C ILE A 294 11.95 -33.56 -7.90
N THR A 295 12.32 -34.77 -7.53
CA THR A 295 12.91 -35.05 -6.21
C THR A 295 14.13 -35.99 -6.34
N GLN A 296 15.03 -35.90 -5.39
CA GLN A 296 16.16 -36.78 -5.32
C GLN A 296 15.96 -37.75 -4.14
N THR A 297 16.20 -39.03 -4.40
CA THR A 297 16.20 -40.08 -3.38
C THR A 297 17.60 -40.68 -3.27
N GLU A 298 18.03 -40.90 -2.05
CA GLU A 298 19.32 -41.57 -1.77
C GLU A 298 19.08 -43.08 -1.69
N GLU A 299 19.81 -43.83 -2.53
CA GLU A 299 19.77 -45.28 -2.55
C GLU A 299 20.63 -45.86 -1.41
N GLN A 300 20.44 -47.17 -1.12
CA GLN A 300 21.16 -47.86 -0.04
C GLN A 300 22.69 -47.93 -0.25
N ASP A 301 23.15 -47.78 -1.47
CA ASP A 301 24.58 -47.75 -1.83
C ASP A 301 25.20 -46.35 -1.80
N GLY A 302 24.41 -45.32 -1.41
CA GLY A 302 24.83 -43.90 -1.36
C GLY A 302 24.75 -43.19 -2.72
N SER A 303 24.24 -43.85 -3.75
CA SER A 303 23.91 -43.17 -5.03
C SER A 303 22.64 -42.37 -4.89
N THR A 304 22.49 -41.31 -5.73
CA THR A 304 21.31 -40.46 -5.74
C THR A 304 20.54 -40.67 -7.05
N ASP A 305 19.30 -41.08 -6.93
CA ASP A 305 18.38 -41.17 -8.06
C ASP A 305 17.46 -39.95 -8.15
N THR A 306 17.18 -39.48 -9.38
CA THR A 306 16.27 -38.38 -9.64
C THR A 306 14.92 -38.92 -10.11
N VAL A 307 13.88 -38.62 -9.34
CA VAL A 307 12.51 -39.05 -9.61
C VAL A 307 11.71 -37.88 -10.20
N TYR A 308 11.05 -38.11 -11.31
CA TYR A 308 10.16 -37.15 -11.98
C TYR A 308 8.70 -37.60 -11.81
N LEU A 309 7.88 -36.73 -11.23
CA LEU A 309 6.43 -36.97 -11.04
C LEU A 309 5.64 -35.98 -11.86
N GLY A 310 4.71 -36.45 -12.66
CA GLY A 310 3.76 -35.63 -13.43
C GLY A 310 2.35 -36.20 -13.33
N ALA A 311 1.35 -35.35 -13.22
CA ALA A 311 -0.06 -35.71 -13.13
C ALA A 311 -0.96 -34.52 -13.50
N ASP A 312 -2.26 -34.72 -13.63
CA ASP A 312 -3.22 -33.61 -13.76
C ASP A 312 -3.32 -32.77 -12.49
N LYS A 313 -3.08 -33.40 -11.34
CA LYS A 313 -3.08 -32.79 -10.02
C LYS A 313 -2.16 -33.55 -9.07
N LEU A 314 -1.30 -32.82 -8.37
CA LEU A 314 -0.48 -33.34 -7.28
C LEU A 314 -0.93 -32.73 -5.97
N VAL A 315 -1.03 -33.54 -4.93
CA VAL A 315 -1.40 -33.10 -3.58
C VAL A 315 -0.39 -33.66 -2.59
N TYR A 316 0.19 -32.76 -1.82
CA TYR A 316 1.08 -33.10 -0.72
C TYR A 316 0.51 -32.55 0.58
N TYR A 317 0.50 -33.36 1.63
CA TYR A 317 0.15 -32.94 2.98
C TYR A 317 0.89 -33.78 4.01
N THR A 318 1.17 -33.18 5.14
CA THR A 318 1.83 -33.84 6.26
C THR A 318 0.79 -34.23 7.30
N LEU A 319 0.79 -35.51 7.69
CA LEU A 319 -0.04 -36.01 8.78
C LEU A 319 0.86 -36.39 9.96
N LYS A 320 0.41 -36.11 11.18
CA LYS A 320 1.03 -36.69 12.36
C LYS A 320 0.70 -38.19 12.41
N MET A 321 1.66 -38.99 12.87
CA MET A 321 1.48 -40.43 12.92
C MET A 321 0.25 -40.86 13.76
N CYS A 322 -0.10 -40.08 14.78
CA CYS A 322 -1.30 -40.32 15.59
C CYS A 322 -2.62 -40.06 14.85
N ASP A 323 -2.59 -39.30 13.75
CA ASP A 323 -3.77 -38.94 12.95
C ASP A 323 -3.94 -39.85 11.72
N VAL A 324 -2.99 -40.78 11.51
CA VAL A 324 -3.05 -41.73 10.39
C VAL A 324 -3.97 -42.87 10.75
N ASP A 325 -4.92 -43.18 9.87
CA ASP A 325 -5.79 -44.36 10.02
C ASP A 325 -4.93 -45.64 10.12
N SER A 326 -5.16 -46.43 11.18
CA SER A 326 -4.45 -47.65 11.43
C SER A 326 -4.58 -48.67 10.32
N VAL A 327 -5.72 -48.74 9.63
CA VAL A 327 -5.99 -49.63 8.48
C VAL A 327 -5.10 -49.20 7.30
N ALA A 328 -5.06 -47.89 7.00
CA ALA A 328 -4.21 -47.36 5.93
C ALA A 328 -2.71 -47.61 6.18
N LEU A 329 -2.28 -47.55 7.45
CA LEU A 329 -0.90 -47.83 7.85
C LEU A 329 -0.55 -49.29 7.66
N GLU A 330 -1.46 -50.21 8.03
CA GLU A 330 -1.28 -51.65 7.88
C GLU A 330 -1.28 -52.07 6.41
N ASP A 331 -2.17 -51.50 5.59
CA ASP A 331 -2.21 -51.72 4.14
C ASP A 331 -0.93 -51.18 3.46
N SER A 332 -0.40 -50.06 3.91
CA SER A 332 0.86 -49.49 3.41
C SER A 332 2.04 -50.44 3.73
N LYS A 333 2.12 -50.99 4.96
CA LYS A 333 3.12 -51.97 5.33
C LYS A 333 3.04 -53.25 4.48
N LYS A 334 1.85 -53.79 4.28
CA LYS A 334 1.64 -54.97 3.42
C LYS A 334 2.06 -54.71 1.97
N ARG A 335 1.82 -53.52 1.44
CA ARG A 335 2.31 -53.13 0.11
C ARG A 335 3.82 -53.04 0.05
N LEU A 336 4.47 -52.46 1.06
CA LEU A 336 5.90 -52.36 1.14
C LEU A 336 6.54 -53.76 1.22
N GLU A 337 6.00 -54.66 2.04
CA GLU A 337 6.41 -56.07 2.11
C GLU A 337 6.26 -56.77 0.77
N SER A 338 5.14 -56.54 0.07
CA SER A 338 4.90 -57.13 -1.26
C SER A 338 5.87 -56.65 -2.34
N LEU A 339 6.35 -55.41 -2.25
CA LEU A 339 7.37 -54.83 -3.16
C LEU A 339 8.78 -55.42 -2.92
N GLN A 340 9.04 -55.91 -1.73
CA GLN A 340 10.35 -56.58 -1.38
C GLN A 340 10.41 -58.02 -1.88
N ILE A 341 9.31 -58.59 -2.32
CA ILE A 341 9.28 -59.92 -2.90
C ILE A 341 9.72 -59.81 -4.36
N ASP A 342 10.86 -60.40 -4.73
CA ASP A 342 11.28 -60.58 -6.12
C ASP A 342 10.61 -61.78 -6.75
N PRO A 343 9.45 -61.60 -7.48
CA PRO A 343 8.73 -62.73 -8.06
C PRO A 343 9.55 -63.45 -9.15
N VAL A 344 10.48 -62.73 -9.79
CA VAL A 344 11.32 -63.30 -10.84
C VAL A 344 12.47 -64.12 -10.20
N GLY A 345 13.05 -63.61 -9.12
CA GLY A 345 14.03 -64.34 -8.33
C GLY A 345 13.47 -65.59 -7.70
N GLU A 346 12.29 -65.53 -7.10
CA GLU A 346 11.55 -66.67 -6.56
C GLU A 346 11.22 -67.74 -7.64
N PHE A 347 10.74 -67.29 -8.84
CA PHE A 347 10.49 -68.18 -9.96
C PHE A 347 11.78 -68.87 -10.44
N ARG A 348 12.86 -68.14 -10.60
CA ARG A 348 14.17 -68.68 -11.00
C ARG A 348 14.71 -69.70 -10.00
N LYS A 349 14.56 -69.42 -8.70
CA LYS A 349 14.96 -70.33 -7.63
C LYS A 349 14.16 -71.65 -7.70
N LYS A 350 12.86 -71.58 -7.82
CA LYS A 350 11.99 -72.78 -7.98
C LYS A 350 12.28 -73.55 -9.24
N ALA A 351 12.60 -72.89 -10.35
CA ALA A 351 12.93 -73.54 -11.62
C ALA A 351 14.32 -74.24 -11.55
N ALA A 352 15.26 -73.73 -10.75
CA ALA A 352 16.54 -74.34 -10.53
C ALA A 352 16.48 -75.54 -9.57
N GLU A 353 15.52 -75.54 -8.63
CA GLU A 353 15.28 -76.66 -7.70
C GLU A 353 14.50 -77.81 -8.33
N ALA A 354 13.76 -77.59 -9.45
CA ALA A 354 13.03 -78.59 -10.19
C ALA A 354 13.89 -79.26 -11.25
#